data_fc926649b813a0ef21b6ce2233c390b6
#
_entry.id   fc926649b813a0ef21b6ce2233c390b6
#
_cell.length_a   1.000
_cell.length_b   1.000
_cell.length_c   1.000
_cell.angle_alpha   90.00
_cell.angle_beta   90.00
_cell.angle_gamma   90.00
#
_symmetry.space_group_name_H-M   'P 1'
#
loop_
_entity.id
_entity.type
_entity.pdbx_description
1 polymer ?
#
loop_
_entity_poly.entity_id
_entity_poly.type
_entity_poly.pdbx_seq_one_letter_code
_entity_poly.pdbx_strand_id
1 'polypeptide(L)'
;MIERWNYEAMDTRELFARLIQCEAGGEGYPGMQGVATVIGNRANITYGEFSRINEGGNFRAVIEQPGQFTCLRTTLGGSYNPQNVYNMTPLQEHYDIADWALSGGRLAGVDESLFFHNPYNPSCPTYFPTRVGVIHNRINEHCFYIPTVYYANT
;
A
#
# COMPACT_ATOMS: atom_id res chain seq x y z
N MET A 1 4.30 -2.14 20.51
CA MET A 1 3.56 -2.71 21.62
C MET A 1 2.16 -2.15 21.75
N ILE A 2 2.07 -0.92 22.25
CA ILE A 2 0.78 -0.25 22.41
C ILE A 2 0.08 -0.08 21.08
N GLU A 3 0.82 0.25 20.04
CA GLU A 3 0.28 0.44 18.72
C GLU A 3 -0.39 -0.81 18.16
N ARG A 4 0.11 -2.00 18.51
CA ARG A 4 -0.53 -3.24 18.06
C ARG A 4 -1.94 -3.36 18.62
N TRP A 5 -2.12 -2.96 19.87
CA TRP A 5 -3.44 -2.98 20.49
C TRP A 5 -4.42 -2.11 19.70
N ASN A 6 -3.96 -0.91 19.31
CA ASN A 6 -4.85 0.05 18.69
C ASN A 6 -5.31 -0.39 17.31
N TYR A 7 -4.39 -0.80 16.41
CA TYR A 7 -4.85 -1.14 15.09
C TYR A 7 -5.50 -2.52 15.03
N GLU A 8 -5.19 -3.40 15.99
CA GLU A 8 -5.91 -4.67 16.07
C GLU A 8 -7.38 -4.47 16.46
N ALA A 9 -7.70 -3.35 17.11
CA ALA A 9 -9.08 -3.02 17.44
C ALA A 9 -9.84 -2.40 16.26
N MET A 10 -9.16 -1.96 15.21
CA MET A 10 -9.78 -1.42 14.02
C MET A 10 -10.23 -2.57 13.13
N ASP A 11 -11.39 -2.43 12.48
CA ASP A 11 -11.74 -3.41 11.45
C ASP A 11 -10.89 -3.17 10.19
N THR A 12 -10.93 -4.10 9.26
CA THR A 12 -10.11 -4.03 8.05
C THR A 12 -10.42 -2.78 7.23
N ARG A 13 -11.67 -2.42 7.13
CA ARG A 13 -12.10 -1.24 6.38
C ARG A 13 -11.50 0.04 6.97
N GLU A 14 -11.57 0.20 8.27
CA GLU A 14 -11.01 1.39 8.93
C GLU A 14 -9.49 1.42 8.80
N LEU A 15 -8.83 0.30 9.07
CA LEU A 15 -7.37 0.22 8.94
C LEU A 15 -6.93 0.57 7.52
N PHE A 16 -7.62 0.04 6.52
CA PHE A 16 -7.30 0.30 5.11
C PHE A 16 -7.51 1.79 4.77
N ALA A 17 -8.62 2.38 5.22
CA ALA A 17 -8.88 3.79 4.98
C ALA A 17 -7.80 4.68 5.62
N ARG A 18 -7.39 4.37 6.83
CA ARG A 18 -6.31 5.10 7.52
C ARG A 18 -4.98 4.94 6.82
N LEU A 19 -4.69 3.74 6.31
CA LEU A 19 -3.47 3.50 5.56
C LEU A 19 -3.44 4.30 4.26
N ILE A 20 -4.55 4.31 3.52
CA ILE A 20 -4.67 5.10 2.29
C ILE A 20 -4.41 6.57 2.57
N GLN A 21 -5.03 7.11 3.61
CA GLN A 21 -4.83 8.51 3.99
C GLN A 21 -3.38 8.77 4.37
N CYS A 22 -2.79 7.88 5.15
CA CYS A 22 -1.43 8.05 5.64
C CYS A 22 -0.41 7.96 4.51
N GLU A 23 -0.57 6.98 3.61
CA GLU A 23 0.39 6.76 2.52
C GLU A 23 0.22 7.75 1.37
N ALA A 24 -0.98 8.21 1.10
CA ALA A 24 -1.26 8.94 -0.13
C ALA A 24 -2.25 10.09 0.02
N GLY A 25 -2.53 10.53 1.25
CA GLY A 25 -3.54 11.57 1.47
C GLY A 25 -3.28 12.88 0.75
N GLY A 26 -2.01 13.20 0.47
CA GLY A 26 -1.63 14.40 -0.26
C GLY A 26 -1.55 14.22 -1.77
N GLU A 27 -1.86 13.04 -2.30
CA GLU A 27 -1.66 12.70 -3.71
C GLU A 27 -2.91 12.87 -4.57
N GLY A 28 -4.02 13.32 -3.99
CA GLY A 28 -5.29 13.42 -4.68
C GLY A 28 -5.97 12.07 -4.83
N TYR A 29 -7.19 12.12 -5.36
CA TYR A 29 -8.02 10.92 -5.47
C TYR A 29 -7.35 9.81 -6.31
N PRO A 30 -6.80 10.12 -7.52
CA PRO A 30 -6.15 9.08 -8.31
C PRO A 30 -4.92 8.46 -7.63
N GLY A 31 -4.15 9.26 -6.90
CA GLY A 31 -2.99 8.74 -6.18
C GLY A 31 -3.40 7.79 -5.07
N MET A 32 -4.46 8.12 -4.36
CA MET A 32 -5.01 7.26 -3.31
C MET A 32 -5.59 5.97 -3.90
N GLN A 33 -6.30 6.07 -5.02
CA GLN A 33 -6.80 4.88 -5.72
C GLN A 33 -5.65 4.00 -6.20
N GLY A 34 -4.53 4.61 -6.61
CA GLY A 34 -3.36 3.87 -7.05
C GLY A 34 -2.76 3.03 -5.93
N VAL A 35 -2.59 3.62 -4.75
CA VAL A 35 -2.07 2.89 -3.59
C VAL A 35 -3.03 1.77 -3.20
N ALA A 36 -4.33 2.04 -3.19
CA ALA A 36 -5.33 1.02 -2.87
C ALA A 36 -5.30 -0.13 -3.89
N THR A 37 -5.06 0.18 -5.16
CA THR A 37 -4.94 -0.81 -6.22
C THR A 37 -3.77 -1.76 -5.96
N VAL A 38 -2.60 -1.21 -5.57
CA VAL A 38 -1.43 -2.03 -5.26
C VAL A 38 -1.73 -2.99 -4.10
N ILE A 39 -2.37 -2.49 -3.06
CA ILE A 39 -2.70 -3.33 -1.90
C ILE A 39 -3.67 -4.44 -2.31
N GLY A 40 -4.68 -4.13 -3.11
CA GLY A 40 -5.61 -5.13 -3.62
C GLY A 40 -4.93 -6.16 -4.51
N ASN A 41 -3.98 -5.73 -5.33
CA ASN A 41 -3.22 -6.65 -6.18
C ASN A 41 -2.38 -7.60 -5.33
N ARG A 42 -1.72 -7.10 -4.27
CA ARG A 42 -0.98 -7.96 -3.34
C ARG A 42 -1.89 -8.96 -2.65
N ALA A 43 -3.11 -8.54 -2.33
CA ALA A 43 -4.07 -9.40 -1.64
C ALA A 43 -4.55 -10.55 -2.52
N ASN A 44 -4.49 -10.42 -3.84
CA ASN A 44 -5.08 -11.38 -4.75
C ASN A 44 -4.08 -12.08 -5.67
N ILE A 45 -2.80 -11.74 -5.62
CA ILE A 45 -1.81 -12.38 -6.48
C ILE A 45 -1.61 -13.84 -6.08
N THR A 46 -1.39 -14.71 -7.08
CA THR A 46 -1.36 -16.15 -6.89
C THR A 46 0.04 -16.75 -6.96
N TYR A 47 1.08 -15.92 -7.03
CA TYR A 47 2.47 -16.40 -7.09
C TYR A 47 3.39 -15.41 -6.39
N GLY A 48 4.61 -15.86 -6.05
CA GLY A 48 5.62 -15.02 -5.44
C GLY A 48 5.35 -14.74 -3.96
N GLU A 49 6.13 -13.84 -3.41
CA GLU A 49 6.15 -13.54 -1.99
C GLU A 49 4.76 -13.24 -1.42
N PHE A 50 4.01 -12.35 -2.07
CA PHE A 50 2.73 -11.92 -1.51
C PHE A 50 1.68 -13.02 -1.52
N SER A 51 1.81 -14.01 -2.42
CA SER A 51 0.87 -15.13 -2.45
C SER A 51 0.96 -16.00 -1.19
N ARG A 52 2.11 -15.99 -0.52
CA ARG A 52 2.31 -16.76 0.71
C ARG A 52 1.80 -16.01 1.94
N ILE A 53 1.46 -14.73 1.78
CA ILE A 53 1.06 -13.86 2.88
C ILE A 53 -0.43 -13.56 2.83
N ASN A 54 -0.98 -13.47 1.63
CA ASN A 54 -2.31 -12.88 1.42
C ASN A 54 -3.48 -13.79 1.80
N GLU A 55 -3.24 -15.06 2.13
CA GLU A 55 -4.29 -15.98 2.58
C GLU A 55 -5.47 -16.04 1.60
N GLY A 56 -5.17 -15.87 0.29
CA GLY A 56 -6.21 -16.01 -0.73
C GLY A 56 -7.16 -14.82 -0.82
N GLY A 57 -6.69 -13.60 -0.55
CA GLY A 57 -7.51 -12.40 -0.71
C GLY A 57 -7.66 -11.58 0.57
N ASN A 58 -6.86 -11.87 1.58
CA ASN A 58 -6.96 -11.18 2.87
C ASN A 58 -6.17 -9.88 2.85
N PHE A 59 -6.88 -8.74 2.67
CA PHE A 59 -6.28 -7.41 2.65
C PHE A 59 -5.54 -7.11 3.96
N ARG A 60 -6.13 -7.50 5.09
CA ARG A 60 -5.52 -7.22 6.39
C ARG A 60 -4.17 -7.91 6.54
N ALA A 61 -4.05 -9.14 6.08
CA ALA A 61 -2.78 -9.88 6.15
C ALA A 61 -1.69 -9.16 5.36
N VAL A 62 -2.04 -8.60 4.20
CA VAL A 62 -1.12 -7.83 3.37
C VAL A 62 -0.73 -6.53 4.07
N ILE A 63 -1.69 -5.83 4.63
CA ILE A 63 -1.44 -4.54 5.30
C ILE A 63 -0.55 -4.74 6.51
N GLU A 64 -0.78 -5.79 7.29
CA GLU A 64 -0.09 -6.03 8.54
C GLU A 64 1.25 -6.74 8.37
N GLN A 65 1.65 -7.06 7.15
CA GLN A 65 2.94 -7.71 6.91
C GLN A 65 4.07 -6.85 7.48
N PRO A 66 4.91 -7.41 8.36
CA PRO A 66 5.97 -6.63 8.99
C PRO A 66 6.89 -5.95 7.97
N GLY A 67 7.16 -4.66 8.21
CA GLY A 67 8.10 -3.91 7.40
C GLY A 67 7.59 -3.38 6.09
N GLN A 68 6.32 -3.62 5.74
CA GLN A 68 5.81 -3.16 4.45
C GLN A 68 5.39 -1.68 4.47
N PHE A 69 4.79 -1.21 5.55
CA PHE A 69 4.28 0.15 5.59
C PHE A 69 4.76 0.86 6.87
N THR A 70 5.53 1.93 6.70
CA THR A 70 5.98 2.73 7.84
C THR A 70 4.82 3.39 8.55
N CYS A 71 3.69 3.59 7.87
CA CYS A 71 2.48 4.13 8.49
C CYS A 71 1.91 3.27 9.61
N LEU A 72 2.27 2.00 9.69
CA LEU A 72 1.85 1.15 10.81
C LEU A 72 2.78 1.26 12.01
N ARG A 73 3.84 2.06 11.91
CA ARG A 73 4.86 2.17 12.96
C ARG A 73 4.80 3.53 13.62
N THR A 74 4.75 3.53 14.96
CA THR A 74 4.78 4.77 15.72
C THR A 74 6.18 5.29 15.97
N THR A 75 7.20 4.45 15.75
CA THR A 75 8.60 4.89 15.86
C THR A 75 9.37 4.45 14.62
N LEU A 76 10.26 5.32 14.16
CA LEU A 76 11.19 5.05 13.06
C LEU A 76 12.57 5.51 13.51
N GLY A 77 13.54 4.57 13.51
CA GLY A 77 14.91 4.89 13.88
C GLY A 77 15.03 5.46 15.30
N GLY A 78 14.18 5.02 16.21
CA GLY A 78 14.21 5.49 17.60
C GLY A 78 13.44 6.79 17.85
N SER A 79 12.90 7.42 16.81
CA SER A 79 12.14 8.66 16.96
C SER A 79 10.67 8.43 16.68
N TYR A 80 9.81 9.23 17.33
CA TYR A 80 8.37 9.13 17.10
C TYR A 80 8.04 9.47 15.64
N ASN A 81 7.18 8.65 15.04
CA ASN A 81 6.68 8.87 13.68
C ASN A 81 5.25 9.42 13.77
N PRO A 82 5.03 10.72 13.54
CA PRO A 82 3.68 11.27 13.60
C PRO A 82 2.81 10.86 12.42
N GLN A 83 3.40 10.40 11.33
CA GLN A 83 2.66 9.95 10.14
C GLN A 83 2.38 8.46 10.26
N ASN A 84 1.43 8.13 11.11
CA ASN A 84 1.02 6.75 11.36
C ASN A 84 -0.51 6.67 11.41
N VAL A 85 -1.02 5.45 11.30
CA VAL A 85 -2.47 5.21 11.18
C VAL A 85 -3.27 5.67 12.42
N TYR A 86 -2.64 5.73 13.58
CA TYR A 86 -3.35 6.17 14.80
C TYR A 86 -3.64 7.66 14.78
N ASN A 87 -2.84 8.44 14.05
CA ASN A 87 -3.02 9.88 13.93
C ASN A 87 -3.93 10.25 12.75
N MET A 88 -4.41 9.27 12.00
CA MET A 88 -5.25 9.55 10.85
C MET A 88 -6.70 9.69 11.26
N THR A 89 -7.43 10.53 10.53
CA THR A 89 -8.87 10.70 10.69
C THR A 89 -9.47 10.63 9.29
N PRO A 90 -9.80 9.41 8.81
CA PRO A 90 -10.26 9.27 7.43
C PRO A 90 -11.55 9.99 7.19
N LEU A 91 -11.64 10.62 6.02
CA LEU A 91 -12.85 11.22 5.51
C LEU A 91 -13.63 10.19 4.70
N GLN A 92 -14.84 10.54 4.29
CA GLN A 92 -15.67 9.63 3.51
C GLN A 92 -14.95 9.16 2.24
N GLU A 93 -14.18 10.03 1.58
CA GLU A 93 -13.44 9.66 0.37
C GLU A 93 -12.47 8.51 0.62
N HIS A 94 -11.83 8.48 1.79
CA HIS A 94 -10.88 7.40 2.12
C HIS A 94 -11.61 6.07 2.30
N TYR A 95 -12.77 6.11 2.95
CA TYR A 95 -13.61 4.91 3.10
C TYR A 95 -14.16 4.45 1.76
N ASP A 96 -14.55 5.39 0.90
CA ASP A 96 -15.07 5.05 -0.42
C ASP A 96 -14.00 4.33 -1.26
N ILE A 97 -12.76 4.80 -1.20
CA ILE A 97 -11.66 4.17 -1.92
C ILE A 97 -11.37 2.78 -1.35
N ALA A 98 -11.36 2.66 -0.02
CA ALA A 98 -11.15 1.36 0.63
C ALA A 98 -12.25 0.37 0.21
N ASP A 99 -13.51 0.79 0.25
CA ASP A 99 -14.64 -0.06 -0.15
C ASP A 99 -14.52 -0.47 -1.62
N TRP A 100 -14.16 0.47 -2.48
CA TRP A 100 -13.96 0.21 -3.90
C TRP A 100 -12.90 -0.85 -4.14
N ALA A 101 -11.74 -0.73 -3.49
CA ALA A 101 -10.65 -1.69 -3.66
C ALA A 101 -11.01 -3.05 -3.06
N LEU A 102 -11.65 -3.06 -1.88
CA LEU A 102 -12.10 -4.30 -1.24
C LEU A 102 -13.10 -5.06 -2.11
N SER A 103 -13.87 -4.34 -2.92
CA SER A 103 -14.85 -4.93 -3.84
C SER A 103 -14.25 -5.30 -5.19
N GLY A 104 -12.94 -5.17 -5.36
CA GLY A 104 -12.25 -5.56 -6.58
C GLY A 104 -11.88 -4.40 -7.50
N GLY A 105 -12.12 -3.15 -7.09
CA GLY A 105 -11.76 -1.98 -7.89
C GLY A 105 -10.25 -1.87 -8.09
N ARG A 106 -9.84 -1.52 -9.30
CA ARG A 106 -8.45 -1.31 -9.66
C ARG A 106 -8.37 -0.11 -10.60
N LEU A 107 -7.36 0.73 -10.40
CA LEU A 107 -7.22 1.95 -11.19
C LEU A 107 -6.51 1.65 -12.50
N ALA A 108 -7.14 2.03 -13.62
CA ALA A 108 -6.51 1.93 -14.93
C ALA A 108 -5.24 2.81 -14.93
N GLY A 109 -4.15 2.26 -15.47
CA GLY A 109 -2.85 2.93 -15.44
C GLY A 109 -1.95 2.45 -14.31
N VAL A 110 -2.52 1.95 -13.21
CA VAL A 110 -1.77 1.26 -12.17
C VAL A 110 -1.81 -0.25 -12.44
N ASP A 111 -2.97 -0.75 -12.87
CA ASP A 111 -3.16 -2.09 -13.41
C ASP A 111 -2.69 -3.16 -12.41
N GLU A 112 -1.73 -4.02 -12.80
CA GLU A 112 -1.23 -5.10 -11.94
C GLU A 112 -0.02 -4.72 -11.09
N SER A 113 0.24 -3.42 -10.90
CA SER A 113 1.38 -2.97 -10.10
C SER A 113 1.33 -3.55 -8.69
N LEU A 114 2.48 -4.01 -8.22
CA LEU A 114 2.63 -4.59 -6.88
C LEU A 114 3.44 -3.70 -5.94
N PHE A 115 4.08 -2.67 -6.46
CA PHE A 115 4.97 -1.81 -5.68
C PHE A 115 4.74 -0.36 -6.03
N PHE A 116 4.95 0.50 -5.03
CA PHE A 116 4.92 1.94 -5.25
C PHE A 116 5.87 2.61 -4.28
N HIS A 117 6.37 3.77 -4.66
CA HIS A 117 7.10 4.64 -3.74
C HIS A 117 7.14 6.07 -4.30
N ASN A 118 7.41 7.01 -3.41
CA ASN A 118 7.76 8.38 -3.78
C ASN A 118 9.28 8.46 -3.79
N PRO A 119 9.93 8.67 -4.96
CA PRO A 119 11.40 8.73 -5.02
C PRO A 119 11.94 10.07 -4.56
N TYR A 120 11.08 11.08 -4.30
CA TYR A 120 11.48 12.45 -4.01
C TYR A 120 12.43 12.99 -5.09
N ASN A 121 12.11 12.70 -6.35
CA ASN A 121 12.93 12.98 -7.50
C ASN A 121 12.02 13.17 -8.71
N PRO A 122 12.35 14.04 -9.69
CA PRO A 122 11.52 14.19 -10.89
C PRO A 122 11.39 12.94 -11.73
N SER A 123 12.33 12.00 -11.60
CA SER A 123 12.32 10.76 -12.39
C SER A 123 12.08 9.55 -11.50
N CYS A 124 11.35 8.59 -12.02
CA CYS A 124 11.17 7.31 -11.35
C CYS A 124 12.36 6.40 -11.67
N PRO A 125 12.99 5.75 -10.67
CA PRO A 125 13.93 4.66 -10.97
C PRO A 125 13.29 3.61 -11.85
N THR A 126 14.07 3.00 -12.74
CA THR A 126 13.54 1.98 -13.64
C THR A 126 13.06 0.76 -12.89
N TYR A 127 13.75 0.40 -11.81
CA TYR A 127 13.42 -0.80 -11.05
C TYR A 127 13.15 -0.48 -9.58
N PHE A 128 12.20 -1.20 -9.02
CA PHE A 128 12.02 -1.24 -7.58
C PHE A 128 13.18 -2.08 -6.98
N PRO A 129 13.59 -1.83 -5.73
CA PRO A 129 14.76 -2.52 -5.15
C PRO A 129 14.72 -4.02 -5.33
N THR A 130 15.89 -4.61 -5.59
CA THR A 130 16.11 -6.01 -5.92
C THR A 130 15.45 -6.43 -7.24
N ARG A 131 15.05 -5.45 -8.04
CA ARG A 131 14.45 -5.63 -9.36
C ARG A 131 13.16 -6.44 -9.35
N VAL A 132 12.49 -6.51 -8.22
CA VAL A 132 11.20 -7.22 -8.13
C VAL A 132 10.10 -6.50 -8.90
N GLY A 133 10.28 -5.21 -9.20
CA GLY A 133 9.35 -4.43 -10.00
C GLY A 133 10.05 -3.64 -11.08
N VAL A 134 9.39 -3.41 -12.20
CA VAL A 134 9.82 -2.52 -13.27
C VAL A 134 8.79 -1.39 -13.39
N ILE A 135 9.28 -0.17 -13.69
CA ILE A 135 8.41 1.00 -13.76
C ILE A 135 7.28 0.78 -14.77
N HIS A 136 6.07 1.13 -14.34
CA HIS A 136 4.86 1.02 -15.14
C HIS A 136 4.24 2.38 -15.37
N ASN A 137 4.10 3.19 -14.31
CA ASN A 137 3.47 4.50 -14.43
C ASN A 137 3.83 5.36 -13.24
N ARG A 138 3.59 6.66 -13.37
CA ARG A 138 3.69 7.60 -12.27
C ARG A 138 2.40 8.40 -12.18
N ILE A 139 1.88 8.55 -10.96
CA ILE A 139 0.73 9.40 -10.67
C ILE A 139 1.16 10.34 -9.56
N ASN A 140 1.18 11.64 -9.87
CA ASN A 140 1.69 12.67 -8.97
C ASN A 140 3.09 12.28 -8.48
N GLU A 141 3.30 12.12 -7.17
CA GLU A 141 4.63 11.82 -6.63
C GLU A 141 4.93 10.34 -6.52
N HIS A 142 3.95 9.47 -6.79
CA HIS A 142 4.15 8.02 -6.65
C HIS A 142 4.47 7.35 -7.97
N CYS A 143 5.57 6.57 -7.96
CA CYS A 143 5.95 5.68 -9.06
C CYS A 143 5.37 4.30 -8.77
N PHE A 144 4.77 3.68 -9.78
CA PHE A 144 4.13 2.37 -9.66
C PHE A 144 4.86 1.33 -10.51
N TYR A 145 5.05 0.15 -9.97
CA TYR A 145 5.89 -0.90 -10.56
C TYR A 145 5.14 -2.21 -10.69
N ILE A 146 5.23 -2.82 -11.88
CA ILE A 146 4.65 -4.16 -12.12
C ILE A 146 5.70 -5.22 -11.79
N PRO A 147 5.26 -6.46 -11.43
CA PRO A 147 6.19 -7.51 -11.04
C PRO A 147 7.03 -7.99 -12.22
N THR A 148 8.27 -8.38 -11.91
CA THR A 148 9.24 -8.93 -12.86
C THR A 148 9.44 -10.40 -12.61
N VAL A 149 10.30 -11.03 -13.43
CA VAL A 149 10.73 -12.42 -13.20
C VAL A 149 11.41 -12.58 -11.84
N TYR A 150 12.07 -11.53 -11.34
CA TYR A 150 12.68 -11.59 -10.01
C TYR A 150 11.64 -11.70 -8.92
N TYR A 151 10.52 -10.97 -9.06
CA TYR A 151 9.41 -11.16 -8.14
C TYR A 151 8.87 -12.60 -8.21
N ALA A 152 8.72 -13.14 -9.41
CA ALA A 152 8.19 -14.48 -9.59
C ALA A 152 9.07 -15.54 -8.89
N ASN A 153 10.33 -15.23 -8.71
CA ASN A 153 11.28 -16.12 -8.04
C ASN A 153 11.37 -15.88 -6.52
N THR A 154 10.54 -15.00 -5.97
CA THR A 154 10.49 -14.79 -4.52
C THR A 154 9.60 -15.83 -3.80
#